data_cd316cee0d17976630977953cb7f87d0
#
_entry.id   cd316cee0d17976630977953cb7f87d0
#
_cell.length_a   1.000
_cell.length_b   1.000
_cell.length_c   1.000
_cell.angle_alpha   90.00
_cell.angle_beta   90.00
_cell.angle_gamma   90.00
#
_symmetry.space_group_name_H-M   'P 1'
#
loop_
_entity.id
_entity.type
_entity.pdbx_description
1 polymer ?
#
loop_
_entity_poly.entity_id
_entity_poly.type
_entity_poly.pdbx_seq_one_letter_code
_entity_poly.pdbx_strand_id
1 'polypeptide(L)'
;MDESVGGAQTGAARWLCVHDDLLRGLTHALSNRVGSISAVSYLLEMQPASVVTSAAALREESERLEVLLQHVRLLPHRADAAAEPVVPTDTTSQAMALQSYHPDARDINTVVTLDGDLQAAYADPASLAMAVTVILGAAQRAIDGRGSVEITITCSTEIVQIAARGKRADGGLGEIDADTLSDVQAVNWLLAPFGGSGAAGSGGATVVVPTLQAARRAQRD
;
A
#
# COMPACT_ATOMS: atom_id res chain seq x y z
N MET A 1 19.04 4.05 -25.83
CA MET A 1 17.62 4.45 -25.82
C MET A 1 16.67 3.26 -25.60
N ASP A 2 17.21 2.04 -25.54
CA ASP A 2 16.40 0.79 -25.49
C ASP A 2 16.15 0.26 -24.05
N GLU A 3 17.06 0.53 -23.10
CA GLU A 3 16.92 0.05 -21.71
C GLU A 3 15.75 0.71 -20.93
N SER A 4 15.44 1.96 -21.23
CA SER A 4 14.36 2.68 -20.55
C SER A 4 12.96 2.17 -20.93
N VAL A 5 12.79 1.72 -22.17
CA VAL A 5 11.52 1.16 -22.66
C VAL A 5 11.28 -0.23 -22.09
N GLY A 6 12.32 -1.06 -22.01
CA GLY A 6 12.23 -2.39 -21.39
C GLY A 6 11.88 -2.33 -19.91
N GLY A 7 12.50 -1.42 -19.15
CA GLY A 7 12.23 -1.22 -17.74
C GLY A 7 10.79 -0.74 -17.44
N ALA A 8 10.27 0.16 -18.25
CA ALA A 8 8.91 0.66 -18.12
C ALA A 8 7.85 -0.43 -18.41
N GLN A 9 8.08 -1.28 -19.39
CA GLN A 9 7.20 -2.41 -19.72
C GLN A 9 7.19 -3.45 -18.58
N THR A 10 8.35 -3.77 -18.03
CA THR A 10 8.47 -4.72 -16.91
C THR A 10 7.81 -4.16 -15.65
N GLY A 11 8.00 -2.88 -15.36
CA GLY A 11 7.36 -2.20 -14.23
C GLY A 11 5.84 -2.20 -14.32
N ALA A 12 5.29 -1.89 -15.51
CA ALA A 12 3.86 -1.95 -15.75
C ALA A 12 3.28 -3.37 -15.61
N ALA A 13 3.98 -4.38 -16.15
CA ALA A 13 3.56 -5.78 -16.04
C ALA A 13 3.57 -6.25 -14.58
N ARG A 14 4.61 -5.95 -13.83
CA ARG A 14 4.68 -6.29 -12.41
C ARG A 14 3.59 -5.59 -11.61
N TRP A 15 3.36 -4.31 -11.87
CA TRP A 15 2.27 -3.57 -11.26
C TRP A 15 0.91 -4.25 -11.51
N LEU A 16 0.62 -4.68 -12.73
CA LEU A 16 -0.64 -5.37 -13.05
C LEU A 16 -0.80 -6.65 -12.21
N CYS A 17 0.25 -7.44 -12.01
CA CYS A 17 0.18 -8.62 -11.15
C CYS A 17 -0.20 -8.26 -9.70
N VAL A 18 0.47 -7.27 -9.10
CA VAL A 18 0.16 -6.81 -7.74
C VAL A 18 -1.25 -6.25 -7.64
N HIS A 19 -1.67 -5.47 -8.63
CA HIS A 19 -3.03 -4.91 -8.71
C HIS A 19 -4.09 -6.02 -8.78
N ASP A 20 -3.89 -7.05 -9.61
CA ASP A 20 -4.83 -8.17 -9.74
C ASP A 20 -4.94 -8.97 -8.45
N ASP A 21 -3.84 -9.20 -7.75
CA ASP A 21 -3.83 -9.90 -6.46
C ASP A 21 -4.58 -9.10 -5.38
N LEU A 22 -4.35 -7.79 -5.30
CA LEU A 22 -5.10 -6.91 -4.39
C LEU A 22 -6.59 -6.87 -4.74
N LEU A 23 -6.92 -6.73 -6.02
CA LEU A 23 -8.31 -6.71 -6.49
C LEU A 23 -9.04 -8.02 -6.17
N ARG A 24 -8.36 -9.16 -6.31
CA ARG A 24 -8.88 -10.46 -5.92
C ARG A 24 -9.18 -10.53 -4.42
N GLY A 25 -8.24 -10.09 -3.57
CA GLY A 25 -8.43 -10.04 -2.12
C GLY A 25 -9.55 -9.10 -1.68
N LEU A 26 -9.61 -7.90 -2.26
CA LEU A 26 -10.67 -6.93 -2.01
C LEU A 26 -12.06 -7.47 -2.46
N THR A 27 -12.13 -8.12 -3.61
CA THR A 27 -13.36 -8.74 -4.11
C THR A 27 -13.82 -9.88 -3.20
N HIS A 28 -12.89 -10.69 -2.69
CA HIS A 28 -13.20 -11.73 -1.73
C HIS A 28 -13.74 -11.14 -0.41
N ALA A 29 -13.09 -10.12 0.11
CA ALA A 29 -13.55 -9.41 1.31
C ALA A 29 -14.94 -8.79 1.11
N LEU A 30 -15.18 -8.16 -0.05
CA LEU A 30 -16.49 -7.61 -0.41
C LEU A 30 -17.59 -8.69 -0.43
N SER A 31 -17.32 -9.83 -1.07
CA SER A 31 -18.25 -10.95 -1.14
C SER A 31 -18.61 -11.49 0.25
N ASN A 32 -17.61 -11.57 1.14
CA ASN A 32 -17.85 -12.00 2.52
C ASN A 32 -18.75 -11.00 3.28
N ARG A 33 -18.55 -9.67 3.11
CA ARG A 33 -19.39 -8.65 3.76
C ARG A 33 -20.82 -8.68 3.25
N VAL A 34 -21.01 -8.79 1.94
CA VAL A 34 -22.36 -8.94 1.34
C VAL A 34 -23.04 -10.21 1.86
N GLY A 35 -22.32 -11.31 1.96
CA GLY A 35 -22.83 -12.57 2.55
C GLY A 35 -23.26 -12.39 4.02
N SER A 36 -22.45 -11.70 4.84
CA SER A 36 -22.80 -11.41 6.24
C SER A 36 -24.07 -10.55 6.35
N ILE A 37 -24.19 -9.49 5.54
CA ILE A 37 -25.38 -8.63 5.50
C ILE A 37 -26.62 -9.45 5.10
N SER A 38 -26.50 -10.29 4.09
CA SER A 38 -27.60 -11.16 3.64
C SER A 38 -28.03 -12.14 4.73
N ALA A 39 -27.07 -12.74 5.45
CA ALA A 39 -27.35 -13.67 6.56
C ALA A 39 -28.08 -12.97 7.72
N VAL A 40 -27.66 -11.75 8.10
CA VAL A 40 -28.33 -10.97 9.15
C VAL A 40 -29.74 -10.56 8.69
N SER A 41 -29.91 -10.18 7.43
CA SER A 41 -31.23 -9.83 6.88
C SER A 41 -32.19 -11.04 6.92
N TYR A 42 -31.71 -12.23 6.56
CA TYR A 42 -32.50 -13.46 6.68
C TYR A 42 -32.89 -13.80 8.12
N LEU A 43 -31.97 -13.61 9.08
CA LEU A 43 -32.28 -13.81 10.50
C LEU A 43 -33.36 -12.83 11.02
N LEU A 44 -33.36 -11.60 10.54
CA LEU A 44 -34.41 -10.60 10.85
C LEU A 44 -35.78 -11.06 10.37
N GLU A 45 -35.88 -11.64 9.17
CA GLU A 45 -37.13 -12.17 8.63
C GLU A 45 -37.65 -13.35 9.46
N MET A 46 -36.74 -14.24 9.88
CA MET A 46 -37.11 -15.46 10.64
C MET A 46 -37.39 -15.19 12.13
N GLN A 47 -36.77 -14.19 12.72
CA GLN A 47 -36.86 -13.87 14.15
C GLN A 47 -37.01 -12.36 14.40
N PRO A 48 -38.21 -11.79 14.19
CA PRO A 48 -38.44 -10.35 14.35
C PRO A 48 -38.13 -9.82 15.77
N ALA A 49 -38.12 -10.67 16.80
CA ALA A 49 -37.77 -10.29 18.17
C ALA A 49 -36.26 -9.92 18.34
N SER A 50 -35.42 -10.27 17.37
CA SER A 50 -33.97 -9.98 17.41
C SER A 50 -33.57 -8.65 16.73
N VAL A 51 -34.54 -7.78 16.42
CA VAL A 51 -34.36 -6.53 15.65
C VAL A 51 -33.20 -5.67 16.17
N VAL A 52 -33.09 -5.48 17.48
CA VAL A 52 -32.06 -4.59 18.07
C VAL A 52 -30.65 -5.14 17.82
N THR A 53 -30.44 -6.42 18.07
CA THR A 53 -29.14 -7.09 17.88
C THR A 53 -28.77 -7.15 16.40
N SER A 54 -29.72 -7.46 15.53
CA SER A 54 -29.50 -7.53 14.10
C SER A 54 -29.27 -6.16 13.46
N ALA A 55 -29.91 -5.11 13.96
CA ALA A 55 -29.65 -3.73 13.51
C ALA A 55 -28.22 -3.26 13.87
N ALA A 56 -27.73 -3.63 15.07
CA ALA A 56 -26.33 -3.35 15.44
C ALA A 56 -25.34 -4.09 14.53
N ALA A 57 -25.57 -5.36 14.25
CA ALA A 57 -24.74 -6.16 13.36
C ALA A 57 -24.74 -5.60 11.92
N LEU A 58 -25.90 -5.19 11.39
CA LEU A 58 -25.97 -4.55 10.06
C LEU A 58 -25.21 -3.24 10.00
N ARG A 59 -25.25 -2.43 11.05
CA ARG A 59 -24.50 -1.18 11.13
C ARG A 59 -23.00 -1.47 11.09
N GLU A 60 -22.53 -2.41 11.90
CA GLU A 60 -21.12 -2.81 11.94
C GLU A 60 -20.63 -3.32 10.58
N GLU A 61 -21.43 -4.17 9.90
CA GLU A 61 -21.06 -4.66 8.56
C GLU A 61 -21.09 -3.55 7.49
N SER A 62 -21.98 -2.56 7.63
CA SER A 62 -22.00 -1.38 6.75
C SER A 62 -20.78 -0.50 6.94
N GLU A 63 -20.34 -0.25 8.17
CA GLU A 63 -19.12 0.50 8.48
C GLU A 63 -17.88 -0.22 7.91
N ARG A 64 -17.80 -1.54 8.06
CA ARG A 64 -16.72 -2.35 7.47
C ARG A 64 -16.74 -2.30 5.93
N LEU A 65 -17.91 -2.27 5.31
CA LEU A 65 -18.06 -2.14 3.87
C LEU A 65 -17.60 -0.76 3.38
N GLU A 66 -17.90 0.31 4.11
CA GLU A 66 -17.42 1.66 3.79
C GLU A 66 -15.89 1.74 3.81
N VAL A 67 -15.24 1.15 4.82
CA VAL A 67 -13.77 1.05 4.88
C VAL A 67 -13.22 0.29 3.67
N LEU A 68 -13.84 -0.84 3.30
CA LEU A 68 -13.42 -1.61 2.13
C LEU A 68 -13.54 -0.80 0.82
N LEU A 69 -14.62 -0.04 0.66
CA LEU A 69 -14.80 0.84 -0.50
C LEU A 69 -13.77 1.96 -0.55
N GLN A 70 -13.33 2.49 0.60
CA GLN A 70 -12.22 3.45 0.65
C GLN A 70 -10.93 2.82 0.13
N HIS A 71 -10.64 1.56 0.49
CA HIS A 71 -9.46 0.84 -0.02
C HIS A 71 -9.54 0.59 -1.53
N VAL A 72 -10.73 0.27 -2.07
CA VAL A 72 -10.91 0.16 -3.54
C VAL A 72 -10.62 1.48 -4.26
N ARG A 73 -10.97 2.62 -3.65
CA ARG A 73 -10.67 3.95 -4.21
C ARG A 73 -9.18 4.31 -4.23
N LEU A 74 -8.38 3.63 -3.42
CA LEU A 74 -6.92 3.78 -3.44
C LEU A 74 -6.26 3.02 -4.59
N LEU A 75 -7.00 2.16 -5.32
CA LEU A 75 -6.47 1.55 -6.54
C LEU A 75 -6.31 2.64 -7.61
N PRO A 76 -5.11 2.83 -8.19
CA PRO A 76 -4.82 3.99 -9.03
C PRO A 76 -5.67 4.03 -10.29
N HIS A 77 -6.24 5.19 -10.55
CA HIS A 77 -6.90 5.55 -11.80
C HIS A 77 -5.96 6.49 -12.55
N ARG A 78 -5.07 5.95 -13.38
CA ARG A 78 -4.02 6.74 -14.04
C ARG A 78 -4.51 7.92 -14.86
N ALA A 79 -5.74 7.88 -15.34
CA ALA A 79 -6.32 8.97 -16.14
C ALA A 79 -6.49 10.27 -15.33
N ASP A 80 -6.66 10.17 -14.02
CA ASP A 80 -6.97 11.32 -13.14
C ASP A 80 -5.85 11.57 -12.11
N ALA A 81 -4.69 10.89 -12.24
CA ALA A 81 -3.60 10.99 -11.30
C ALA A 81 -3.04 12.44 -11.28
N ALA A 82 -3.16 13.10 -10.16
CA ALA A 82 -2.66 14.45 -9.94
C ALA A 82 -1.83 14.52 -8.65
N ALA A 83 -0.67 15.20 -8.73
CA ALA A 83 0.15 15.39 -7.55
C ALA A 83 -0.50 16.38 -6.60
N GLU A 84 -0.58 15.99 -5.33
CA GLU A 84 -1.04 16.84 -4.24
C GLU A 84 -0.19 16.62 -2.98
N PRO A 85 -0.29 17.50 -1.96
CA PRO A 85 0.38 17.30 -0.69
C PRO A 85 -0.19 16.07 0.03
N VAL A 86 0.65 15.11 0.35
CA VAL A 86 0.29 13.84 1.01
C VAL A 86 1.05 13.68 2.30
N VAL A 87 0.38 13.25 3.36
CA VAL A 87 1.00 12.95 4.66
C VAL A 87 1.58 11.53 4.61
N PRO A 88 2.91 11.34 4.73
CA PRO A 88 3.55 10.04 4.55
C PRO A 88 3.09 8.96 5.54
N THR A 89 2.80 9.35 6.79
CA THR A 89 2.31 8.43 7.83
C THR A 89 0.93 7.88 7.49
N ASP A 90 0.03 8.71 6.96
CA ASP A 90 -1.32 8.31 6.58
C ASP A 90 -1.28 7.37 5.38
N THR A 91 -0.44 7.71 4.38
CA THR A 91 -0.20 6.84 3.22
C THR A 91 0.36 5.48 3.62
N THR A 92 1.31 5.46 4.56
CA THR A 92 1.86 4.20 5.08
C THR A 92 0.79 3.37 5.76
N SER A 93 -0.08 3.98 6.57
CA SER A 93 -1.20 3.30 7.21
C SER A 93 -2.19 2.73 6.20
N GLN A 94 -2.51 3.48 5.14
CA GLN A 94 -3.35 3.03 4.04
C GLN A 94 -2.73 1.86 3.28
N ALA A 95 -1.41 1.92 3.00
CA ALA A 95 -0.68 0.85 2.34
C ALA A 95 -0.66 -0.44 3.17
N MET A 96 -0.48 -0.34 4.49
CA MET A 96 -0.56 -1.49 5.39
C MET A 96 -1.95 -2.13 5.38
N ALA A 97 -3.01 -1.30 5.38
CA ALA A 97 -4.37 -1.79 5.28
C ALA A 97 -4.64 -2.48 3.93
N LEU A 98 -4.16 -1.92 2.82
CA LEU A 98 -4.24 -2.55 1.50
C LEU A 98 -3.48 -3.88 1.43
N GLN A 99 -2.28 -3.92 1.99
CA GLN A 99 -1.46 -5.13 2.01
C GLN A 99 -2.15 -6.30 2.72
N SER A 100 -3.01 -6.03 3.70
CA SER A 100 -3.77 -7.07 4.40
C SER A 100 -4.75 -7.84 3.49
N TYR A 101 -5.11 -7.30 2.32
CA TYR A 101 -5.94 -7.97 1.31
C TYR A 101 -5.15 -8.78 0.29
N HIS A 102 -3.81 -8.64 0.28
CA HIS A 102 -2.99 -9.43 -0.64
C HIS A 102 -3.07 -10.92 -0.26
N PRO A 103 -3.21 -11.87 -1.23
CA PRO A 103 -3.31 -13.29 -0.93
C PRO A 103 -2.13 -13.85 -0.12
N ASP A 104 -0.94 -13.28 -0.32
CA ASP A 104 0.28 -13.65 0.41
C ASP A 104 0.48 -12.83 1.70
N ALA A 105 -0.51 -12.01 2.08
CA ALA A 105 -0.42 -11.24 3.31
C ALA A 105 -0.23 -12.18 4.52
N ARG A 106 0.80 -11.88 5.30
CA ARG A 106 1.12 -12.61 6.52
C ARG A 106 0.79 -11.75 7.73
N ASP A 107 0.35 -12.37 8.79
CA ASP A 107 0.23 -11.71 10.10
C ASP A 107 1.64 -11.50 10.69
N ILE A 108 2.30 -10.44 10.21
CA ILE A 108 3.66 -10.09 10.59
C ILE A 108 3.62 -8.78 11.37
N ASN A 109 4.28 -8.77 12.52
CA ASN A 109 4.43 -7.55 13.30
C ASN A 109 5.13 -6.46 12.47
N THR A 110 4.46 -5.33 12.28
CA THR A 110 4.99 -4.20 11.51
C THR A 110 5.19 -3.01 12.44
N VAL A 111 6.41 -2.48 12.44
CA VAL A 111 6.80 -1.31 13.25
C VAL A 111 7.05 -0.14 12.31
N VAL A 112 6.39 0.99 12.57
CA VAL A 112 6.57 2.24 11.80
C VAL A 112 7.33 3.24 12.65
N THR A 113 8.42 3.79 12.10
CA THR A 113 9.26 4.80 12.75
C THR A 113 9.35 6.02 11.85
N LEU A 114 9.15 7.20 12.44
CA LEU A 114 9.40 8.49 11.80
C LEU A 114 10.76 9.02 12.27
N ASP A 115 11.63 9.34 11.32
CA ASP A 115 12.94 9.93 11.56
C ASP A 115 12.97 11.35 10.97
N GLY A 116 13.11 12.34 11.85
CA GLY A 116 13.05 13.76 11.50
C GLY A 116 11.64 14.38 11.60
N ASP A 117 11.56 15.64 11.20
CA ASP A 117 10.30 16.40 11.19
C ASP A 117 9.42 15.97 10.00
N LEU A 118 8.14 15.71 10.27
CA LEU A 118 7.19 15.31 9.25
C LEU A 118 7.04 16.37 8.16
N GLN A 119 7.34 16.00 6.92
CA GLN A 119 7.15 16.82 5.72
C GLN A 119 6.08 16.19 4.83
N ALA A 120 5.28 17.02 4.15
CA ALA A 120 4.35 16.53 3.15
C ALA A 120 5.11 16.08 1.89
N ALA A 121 4.84 14.87 1.44
CA ALA A 121 5.23 14.39 0.11
C ALA A 121 4.38 15.09 -0.97
N TYR A 122 4.89 15.17 -2.19
CA TYR A 122 4.14 15.71 -3.32
C TYR A 122 4.04 14.66 -4.43
N ALA A 123 2.94 13.94 -4.43
CA ALA A 123 2.67 12.84 -5.36
C ALA A 123 1.15 12.62 -5.48
N ASP A 124 0.72 11.78 -6.43
CA ASP A 124 -0.63 11.26 -6.43
C ASP A 124 -0.82 10.30 -5.23
N PRO A 125 -1.84 10.52 -4.37
CA PRO A 125 -2.03 9.73 -3.15
C PRO A 125 -2.16 8.23 -3.40
N ALA A 126 -2.94 7.87 -4.43
CA ALA A 126 -3.16 6.47 -4.79
C ALA A 126 -1.86 5.81 -5.28
N SER A 127 -1.13 6.48 -6.18
CA SER A 127 0.16 5.98 -6.69
C SER A 127 1.20 5.82 -5.59
N LEU A 128 1.25 6.75 -4.63
CA LEU A 128 2.17 6.66 -3.49
C LEU A 128 1.77 5.52 -2.54
N ALA A 129 0.48 5.39 -2.20
CA ALA A 129 -0.01 4.31 -1.35
C ALA A 129 0.30 2.94 -1.98
N MET A 130 0.13 2.81 -3.29
CA MET A 130 0.42 1.57 -4.00
C MET A 130 1.92 1.28 -4.08
N ALA A 131 2.75 2.29 -4.30
CA ALA A 131 4.21 2.14 -4.27
C ALA A 131 4.68 1.63 -2.89
N VAL A 132 4.11 2.18 -1.80
CA VAL A 132 4.39 1.71 -0.44
C VAL A 132 3.86 0.29 -0.22
N THR A 133 2.67 -0.07 -0.74
CA THR A 133 2.14 -1.44 -0.68
C THR A 133 3.07 -2.43 -1.37
N VAL A 134 3.61 -2.08 -2.54
CA VAL A 134 4.57 -2.93 -3.28
C VAL A 134 5.84 -3.19 -2.47
N ILE A 135 6.44 -2.16 -1.86
CA ILE A 135 7.65 -2.35 -1.04
C ILE A 135 7.38 -3.09 0.28
N LEU A 136 6.17 -2.99 0.82
CA LEU A 136 5.74 -3.80 1.97
C LEU A 136 5.70 -5.28 1.60
N GLY A 137 5.13 -5.62 0.44
CA GLY A 137 5.14 -6.99 -0.10
C GLY A 137 6.56 -7.53 -0.27
N ALA A 138 7.48 -6.73 -0.82
CA ALA A 138 8.89 -7.08 -0.94
C ALA A 138 9.54 -7.36 0.42
N ALA A 139 9.31 -6.50 1.42
CA ALA A 139 9.83 -6.68 2.78
C ALA A 139 9.26 -7.93 3.48
N GLN A 140 7.98 -8.24 3.26
CA GLN A 140 7.35 -9.46 3.78
C GLN A 140 7.91 -10.73 3.15
N ARG A 141 8.17 -10.74 1.83
CA ARG A 141 8.80 -11.87 1.14
C ARG A 141 10.24 -12.09 1.58
N ALA A 142 10.98 -11.01 1.88
CA ALA A 142 12.35 -11.10 2.37
C ALA A 142 12.48 -11.82 3.72
N ILE A 143 11.35 -12.01 4.45
CA ILE A 143 11.31 -12.75 5.70
C ILE A 143 10.90 -14.21 5.42
N ASP A 144 11.81 -15.14 5.66
CA ASP A 144 11.50 -16.56 5.60
C ASP A 144 10.92 -17.03 6.95
N GLY A 145 9.60 -17.10 7.02
CA GLY A 145 8.86 -17.58 8.19
C GLY A 145 8.60 -16.52 9.26
N ARG A 146 9.31 -16.58 10.41
CA ARG A 146 9.08 -15.68 11.55
C ARG A 146 9.96 -14.45 11.48
N GLY A 147 9.35 -13.25 11.66
CA GLY A 147 10.09 -12.02 11.64
C GLY A 147 9.18 -10.80 11.85
N SER A 148 9.69 -9.64 11.52
CA SER A 148 8.95 -8.38 11.55
C SER A 148 9.27 -7.53 10.32
N VAL A 149 8.38 -6.63 9.95
CA VAL A 149 8.65 -5.58 8.98
C VAL A 149 8.89 -4.28 9.71
N GLU A 150 9.97 -3.61 9.39
CA GLU A 150 10.27 -2.26 9.86
C GLU A 150 10.06 -1.27 8.72
N ILE A 151 9.22 -0.28 8.95
CA ILE A 151 9.00 0.84 8.04
C ILE A 151 9.66 2.06 8.66
N THR A 152 10.58 2.67 7.94
CA THR A 152 11.21 3.93 8.35
C THR A 152 10.79 5.02 7.37
N ILE A 153 10.19 6.09 7.90
CA ILE A 153 9.85 7.30 7.15
C ILE A 153 10.91 8.34 7.53
N THR A 154 11.72 8.74 6.56
CA THR A 154 12.73 9.80 6.74
C THR A 154 12.35 11.00 5.91
N CYS A 155 12.28 12.17 6.53
CA CYS A 155 11.92 13.41 5.87
C CYS A 155 13.08 14.39 5.89
N SER A 156 13.37 15.00 4.73
CA SER A 156 14.29 16.13 4.58
C SER A 156 13.53 17.31 3.95
N THR A 157 14.23 18.42 3.71
CA THR A 157 13.64 19.56 2.98
C THR A 157 13.33 19.26 1.51
N GLU A 158 14.02 18.28 0.91
CA GLU A 158 13.93 17.99 -0.53
C GLU A 158 13.11 16.73 -0.81
N ILE A 159 13.26 15.69 0.00
CA ILE A 159 12.65 14.39 -0.24
C ILE A 159 11.99 13.81 1.00
N VAL A 160 10.96 13.01 0.77
CA VAL A 160 10.41 12.02 1.70
C VAL A 160 10.85 10.65 1.22
N GLN A 161 11.43 9.88 2.13
CA GLN A 161 11.85 8.52 1.90
C GLN A 161 11.06 7.58 2.79
N ILE A 162 10.49 6.51 2.23
CA ILE A 162 9.79 5.45 2.95
C ILE A 162 10.50 4.14 2.63
N ALA A 163 11.16 3.54 3.62
CA ALA A 163 11.86 2.28 3.48
C ALA A 163 11.09 1.18 4.22
N ALA A 164 10.85 0.05 3.56
CA ALA A 164 10.29 -1.15 4.18
C ALA A 164 11.35 -2.25 4.18
N ARG A 165 11.65 -2.83 5.35
CA ARG A 165 12.66 -3.85 5.55
C ARG A 165 12.12 -5.02 6.35
N GLY A 166 12.29 -6.23 5.84
CA GLY A 166 12.03 -7.46 6.57
C GLY A 166 13.20 -7.78 7.50
N LYS A 167 12.88 -8.01 8.77
CA LYS A 167 13.84 -8.51 9.79
C LYS A 167 13.47 -9.92 10.19
N ARG A 168 14.41 -10.84 10.11
CA ARG A 168 14.27 -12.20 10.57
C ARG A 168 14.20 -12.29 12.09
N ALA A 169 13.78 -13.41 12.62
CA ALA A 169 13.69 -13.65 14.07
C ALA A 169 15.05 -13.52 14.81
N ASP A 170 16.17 -13.74 14.11
CA ASP A 170 17.52 -13.55 14.62
C ASP A 170 18.00 -12.07 14.61
N GLY A 171 17.15 -11.16 14.14
CA GLY A 171 17.46 -9.73 14.01
C GLY A 171 18.20 -9.37 12.73
N GLY A 172 18.62 -10.35 11.93
CA GLY A 172 19.23 -10.11 10.61
C GLY A 172 18.24 -9.57 9.60
N LEU A 173 18.72 -8.84 8.60
CA LEU A 173 17.90 -8.41 7.48
C LEU A 173 17.57 -9.63 6.59
N GLY A 174 16.36 -9.63 6.05
CA GLY A 174 15.94 -10.62 5.07
C GLY A 174 16.72 -10.52 3.76
N GLU A 175 16.63 -11.55 2.95
CA GLU A 175 17.25 -11.57 1.61
C GLU A 175 16.27 -11.04 0.59
N ILE A 176 16.76 -10.22 -0.34
CA ILE A 176 15.95 -9.74 -1.47
C ILE A 176 15.95 -10.81 -2.57
N ASP A 177 14.81 -10.99 -3.18
CA ASP A 177 14.59 -11.91 -4.31
C ASP A 177 14.60 -11.18 -5.66
N ALA A 178 14.49 -11.94 -6.75
CA ALA A 178 14.38 -11.38 -8.10
C ALA A 178 13.08 -10.55 -8.27
N ASP A 179 12.01 -10.91 -7.54
CA ASP A 179 10.75 -10.20 -7.56
C ASP A 179 10.87 -8.81 -6.95
N THR A 180 11.74 -8.63 -5.94
CA THR A 180 12.02 -7.31 -5.36
C THR A 180 12.56 -6.32 -6.39
N LEU A 181 13.38 -6.77 -7.34
CA LEU A 181 13.85 -5.91 -8.44
C LEU A 181 12.71 -5.52 -9.38
N SER A 182 11.81 -6.45 -9.65
CA SER A 182 10.60 -6.19 -10.44
C SER A 182 9.64 -5.25 -9.72
N ASP A 183 9.53 -5.36 -8.40
CA ASP A 183 8.76 -4.45 -7.55
C ASP A 183 9.30 -3.01 -7.60
N VAL A 184 10.63 -2.86 -7.56
CA VAL A 184 11.28 -1.55 -7.71
C VAL A 184 10.96 -0.94 -9.08
N GLN A 185 10.90 -1.74 -10.14
CA GLN A 185 10.49 -1.26 -11.46
C GLN A 185 9.01 -0.83 -11.47
N ALA A 186 8.12 -1.55 -10.77
CA ALA A 186 6.72 -1.15 -10.60
C ALA A 186 6.60 0.18 -9.82
N VAL A 187 7.37 0.35 -8.75
CA VAL A 187 7.44 1.61 -7.98
C VAL A 187 7.90 2.76 -8.87
N ASN A 188 8.98 2.56 -9.64
CA ASN A 188 9.47 3.57 -10.58
C ASN A 188 8.40 3.93 -11.63
N TRP A 189 7.69 2.95 -12.15
CA TRP A 189 6.62 3.18 -13.12
C TRP A 189 5.45 3.96 -12.53
N LEU A 190 5.07 3.71 -11.26
CA LEU A 190 4.00 4.42 -10.55
C LEU A 190 4.39 5.88 -10.26
N LEU A 191 5.63 6.13 -9.84
CA LEU A 191 6.04 7.41 -9.26
C LEU A 191 6.82 8.32 -10.21
N ALA A 192 7.32 7.79 -11.34
CA ALA A 192 8.06 8.61 -12.32
C ALA A 192 7.32 9.90 -12.75
N PRO A 193 5.97 9.92 -12.96
CA PRO A 193 5.26 11.14 -13.33
C PRO A 193 5.34 12.25 -12.27
N PHE A 194 5.65 11.88 -11.01
CA PHE A 194 5.70 12.79 -9.87
C PHE A 194 7.13 13.07 -9.40
N GLY A 195 8.14 12.64 -10.20
CA GLY A 195 9.56 12.80 -9.84
C GLY A 195 10.03 11.86 -8.72
N GLY A 196 9.23 10.82 -8.41
CA GLY A 196 9.57 9.81 -7.42
C GLY A 196 10.28 8.61 -8.02
N SER A 197 10.90 7.79 -7.16
CA SER A 197 11.62 6.59 -7.55
C SER A 197 11.63 5.53 -6.45
N GLY A 198 12.00 4.31 -6.83
CA GLY A 198 12.24 3.20 -5.93
C GLY A 198 13.66 2.68 -6.04
N ALA A 199 14.16 2.06 -4.98
CA ALA A 199 15.44 1.37 -4.95
C ALA A 199 15.35 0.11 -4.08
N ALA A 200 15.99 -0.97 -4.53
CA ALA A 200 16.18 -2.16 -3.72
C ALA A 200 17.28 -1.91 -2.68
N GLY A 201 17.12 -2.51 -1.51
CA GLY A 201 18.07 -2.46 -0.41
C GLY A 201 18.03 -3.72 0.42
N SER A 202 18.93 -3.83 1.38
CA SER A 202 18.99 -5.00 2.26
C SER A 202 17.64 -5.20 2.97
N GLY A 203 17.05 -6.37 2.83
CA GLY A 203 15.80 -6.76 3.45
C GLY A 203 14.53 -6.22 2.79
N GLY A 204 14.60 -5.52 1.66
CA GLY A 204 13.42 -4.99 1.00
C GLY A 204 13.69 -3.85 0.02
N ALA A 205 12.85 -2.81 0.04
CA ALA A 205 12.95 -1.71 -0.90
C ALA A 205 12.56 -0.36 -0.26
N THR A 206 12.85 0.71 -0.99
CA THR A 206 12.64 2.11 -0.57
C THR A 206 11.91 2.88 -1.65
N VAL A 207 11.00 3.73 -1.26
CA VAL A 207 10.33 4.73 -2.09
C VAL A 207 10.89 6.10 -1.75
N VAL A 208 11.17 6.91 -2.75
CA VAL A 208 11.58 8.32 -2.60
C VAL A 208 10.66 9.19 -3.43
N VAL A 209 10.14 10.25 -2.85
CA VAL A 209 9.31 11.26 -3.54
C VAL A 209 9.73 12.66 -3.12
N PRO A 210 9.56 13.69 -3.98
CA PRO A 210 9.85 15.06 -3.59
C PRO A 210 8.92 15.52 -2.48
N THR A 211 9.41 16.44 -1.64
CA THR A 211 8.54 17.19 -0.72
C THR A 211 7.72 18.22 -1.49
N LEU A 212 6.61 18.68 -0.90
CA LEU A 212 5.86 19.81 -1.42
C LEU A 212 6.74 21.05 -1.64
N GLN A 213 7.72 21.28 -0.74
CA GLN A 213 8.63 22.41 -0.83
C GLN A 213 9.57 22.29 -2.03
N ALA A 214 10.15 21.12 -2.26
CA ALA A 214 11.00 20.84 -3.42
C ALA A 214 10.22 20.98 -4.74
N ALA A 215 9.02 20.39 -4.82
CA ALA A 215 8.18 20.49 -6.00
C ALA A 215 7.81 21.95 -6.35
N ARG A 216 7.51 22.78 -5.35
CA ARG A 216 7.23 24.22 -5.57
C ARG A 216 8.45 25.00 -6.04
N ARG A 217 9.66 24.62 -5.63
CA ARG A 217 10.89 25.24 -6.15
C ARG A 217 11.10 24.88 -7.62
N ALA A 218 11.00 23.61 -7.95
CA ALA A 218 11.18 23.13 -9.33
C ALA A 218 10.16 23.72 -10.34
N GLN A 219 9.01 24.21 -9.88
CA GLN A 219 8.02 24.89 -10.74
C GLN A 219 8.31 26.38 -10.97
N ARG A 220 9.25 26.97 -10.21
CA ARG A 220 9.61 28.39 -10.30
C ARG A 220 10.87 28.65 -11.14
N ASP A 221 11.67 27.62 -11.33
CA ASP A 221 12.89 27.62 -12.15
C ASP A 221 12.60 27.20 -13.59
#